data_1af0db3cb0bc94f9fbaabfcc8f0a3d29
#
_entry.id   1af0db3cb0bc94f9fbaabfcc8f0a3d29
#
_cell.length_a   1.000
_cell.length_b   1.000
_cell.length_c   1.000
_cell.angle_alpha   90.00
_cell.angle_beta   90.00
_cell.angle_gamma   90.00
#
_symmetry.space_group_name_H-M   'P 1'
#
loop_
_entity.id
_entity.type
_entity.pdbx_description
1 polymer ?
#
loop_
_entity_poly.entity_id
_entity_poly.type
_entity_poly.pdbx_seq_one_letter_code
_entity_poly.pdbx_strand_id
1 'polypeptide(L)'
;MSFIRPLGDHAACGVGLNTLEARLQEDLSRLELPAREWVVQTTHEGREILDVAVIGGGMAGLAAATAVRNLGMRTRVYDRSPEGYEGPWATTARMETLRSPKQLTGPALGLPSLTFRAWFESQFGSEAWQVLDKIPRLQWMDYLRWYRRVMKVDVNNGHLVEKVVPRNDGLVALTISAQGGHLEVLARRVVLATGRDGLGGPALPDFVAGLPRCKWAHSSDIFDYNTLAGKRVAVVGAGASTMDSAATALEAGAASVDILIRRQDLPRVNKSKGAGNPGLTNGHLHLPDEWKWKIRHYINAIRIPPPRGSTMRVSRHENARFNFGCAIESVRSEGDGLLIKTPKGVFELDFLIVATGFKVDWSARSEFSAIAPHIRLWSDRYTPAPGDEDEELEGSPDLGMAFEFKEKNPGACPGLSHIHCFCSPAMLTHGPVSGDIPSISAGAQRLARGLAASLYRDDIEQHYAAIQTYDEPELFGDEWQPAITPPTLRPA
;
A
#
# COMPACT_ATOMS: atom_id res chain seq x y z
N MET A 1 -22.13 23.74 -2.69
CA MET A 1 -23.06 22.93 -1.88
C MET A 1 -22.39 21.59 -1.62
N SER A 2 -22.02 21.36 -0.37
CA SER A 2 -21.31 20.15 0.07
C SER A 2 -22.31 19.01 0.19
N PHE A 3 -22.20 17.98 -0.66
CA PHE A 3 -22.92 16.72 -0.50
C PHE A 3 -22.21 15.77 0.48
N ILE A 4 -21.92 16.27 1.67
CA ILE A 4 -21.56 15.40 2.79
C ILE A 4 -22.87 15.12 3.53
N ARG A 5 -23.58 14.06 3.15
CA ARG A 5 -24.61 13.49 4.02
C ARG A 5 -23.96 12.51 5.00
N PRO A 6 -24.29 12.61 6.30
CA PRO A 6 -23.90 11.58 7.27
C PRO A 6 -24.51 10.24 6.88
N LEU A 7 -23.79 9.16 7.09
CA LEU A 7 -24.16 7.75 6.83
C LEU A 7 -25.26 7.24 7.79
N GLY A 8 -26.34 8.02 8.02
CA GLY A 8 -27.37 7.68 9.00
C GLY A 8 -28.69 7.11 8.45
N ASP A 9 -29.08 7.43 7.20
CA ASP A 9 -30.48 7.20 6.77
C ASP A 9 -30.62 6.71 5.31
N HIS A 10 -29.88 5.72 4.87
CA HIS A 10 -30.02 5.15 3.52
C HIS A 10 -30.61 3.72 3.51
N ALA A 11 -31.67 3.46 4.24
CA ALA A 11 -32.44 2.22 4.16
C ALA A 11 -33.09 1.96 2.78
N ALA A 12 -33.12 2.95 1.88
CA ALA A 12 -33.70 2.82 0.54
C ALA A 12 -32.73 2.35 -0.56
N CYS A 13 -31.42 2.30 -0.31
CA CYS A 13 -30.39 1.97 -1.31
C CYS A 13 -29.91 0.49 -1.30
N GLY A 14 -30.35 -0.33 -0.37
CA GLY A 14 -29.85 -1.70 -0.21
C GLY A 14 -30.15 -2.66 -1.38
N VAL A 15 -31.18 -2.38 -2.17
CA VAL A 15 -31.61 -3.24 -3.30
C VAL A 15 -30.54 -3.25 -4.40
N GLY A 16 -29.97 -2.10 -4.73
CA GLY A 16 -28.93 -2.00 -5.78
C GLY A 16 -27.62 -2.71 -5.38
N LEU A 17 -27.21 -2.57 -4.12
CA LEU A 17 -25.99 -3.21 -3.61
C LEU A 17 -26.14 -4.75 -3.54
N ASN A 18 -27.28 -5.26 -3.10
CA ASN A 18 -27.56 -6.70 -3.10
C ASN A 18 -27.51 -7.30 -4.51
N THR A 19 -28.04 -6.58 -5.51
CA THR A 19 -27.97 -7.00 -6.92
C THR A 19 -26.53 -7.03 -7.41
N LEU A 20 -25.71 -6.03 -7.06
CA LEU A 20 -24.30 -6.01 -7.40
C LEU A 20 -23.54 -7.18 -6.76
N GLU A 21 -23.81 -7.47 -5.49
CA GLU A 21 -23.19 -8.59 -4.78
C GLU A 21 -23.57 -9.96 -5.38
N ALA A 22 -24.83 -10.14 -5.76
CA ALA A 22 -25.28 -11.35 -6.47
C ALA A 22 -24.54 -11.51 -7.81
N ARG A 23 -24.43 -10.43 -8.58
CA ARG A 23 -23.66 -10.42 -9.82
C ARG A 23 -22.17 -10.72 -9.62
N LEU A 24 -21.57 -10.17 -8.56
CA LEU A 24 -20.18 -10.47 -8.21
C LEU A 24 -20.00 -11.97 -7.89
N GLN A 25 -20.90 -12.57 -7.14
CA GLN A 25 -20.85 -14.02 -6.85
C GLN A 25 -20.98 -14.86 -8.13
N GLU A 26 -21.81 -14.43 -9.06
CA GLU A 26 -21.94 -15.09 -10.38
C GLU A 26 -20.65 -14.93 -11.19
N ASP A 27 -20.06 -13.74 -11.25
CA ASP A 27 -18.77 -13.50 -11.92
C ASP A 27 -17.66 -14.38 -11.32
N LEU A 28 -17.56 -14.47 -9.99
CA LEU A 28 -16.59 -15.32 -9.30
C LEU A 28 -16.82 -16.81 -9.60
N SER A 29 -18.08 -17.27 -9.59
CA SER A 29 -18.41 -18.65 -9.91
C SER A 29 -18.03 -19.02 -11.34
N ARG A 30 -18.30 -18.14 -12.32
CA ARG A 30 -17.94 -18.37 -13.73
C ARG A 30 -16.43 -18.38 -13.99
N LEU A 31 -15.65 -17.73 -13.12
CA LEU A 31 -14.19 -17.73 -13.17
C LEU A 31 -13.56 -18.78 -12.26
N GLU A 32 -14.38 -19.59 -11.58
CA GLU A 32 -13.95 -20.57 -10.58
C GLU A 32 -13.05 -19.96 -9.49
N LEU A 33 -13.41 -18.76 -8.99
CA LEU A 33 -12.65 -18.03 -7.98
C LEU A 33 -13.33 -18.07 -6.61
N PRO A 34 -12.55 -18.30 -5.54
CA PRO A 34 -11.14 -18.67 -5.55
C PRO A 34 -10.90 -20.08 -6.09
N ALA A 35 -9.74 -20.33 -6.68
CA ALA A 35 -9.32 -21.67 -7.08
C ALA A 35 -9.26 -22.60 -5.86
N ARG A 36 -9.34 -23.92 -6.12
CA ARG A 36 -9.15 -24.94 -5.06
C ARG A 36 -7.77 -24.83 -4.47
N GLU A 37 -7.65 -25.14 -3.17
CA GLU A 37 -6.36 -25.20 -2.50
C GLU A 37 -5.51 -26.32 -3.10
N TRP A 38 -4.26 -26.01 -3.41
CA TRP A 38 -3.32 -26.93 -4.06
C TRP A 38 -1.96 -26.95 -3.37
N VAL A 39 -1.67 -25.96 -2.51
CA VAL A 39 -0.40 -25.90 -1.78
C VAL A 39 -0.34 -27.04 -0.79
N VAL A 40 0.78 -27.74 -0.76
CA VAL A 40 0.99 -28.89 0.14
C VAL A 40 0.85 -28.43 1.58
N GLN A 41 -0.07 -29.09 2.30
CA GLN A 41 -0.36 -28.77 3.69
C GLN A 41 0.76 -29.30 4.59
N THR A 42 1.37 -28.41 5.33
CA THR A 42 2.42 -28.75 6.28
C THR A 42 2.04 -28.30 7.69
N THR A 43 2.52 -29.03 8.70
CA THR A 43 2.39 -28.65 10.10
C THR A 43 3.77 -28.59 10.74
N HIS A 44 3.94 -27.71 11.71
CA HIS A 44 5.14 -27.63 12.53
C HIS A 44 4.74 -27.77 14.00
N GLU A 45 5.22 -28.83 14.65
CA GLU A 45 4.84 -29.14 16.04
C GLU A 45 3.32 -29.19 16.28
N GLY A 46 2.57 -29.73 15.32
CA GLY A 46 1.11 -29.82 15.39
C GLY A 46 0.37 -28.50 15.12
N ARG A 47 1.07 -27.42 14.77
CA ARG A 47 0.49 -26.12 14.41
C ARG A 47 0.33 -26.01 12.89
N GLU A 48 -0.75 -25.36 12.49
CA GLU A 48 -0.98 -25.00 11.09
C GLU A 48 0.06 -24.00 10.61
N ILE A 49 0.59 -24.20 9.41
CA ILE A 49 1.45 -23.24 8.72
C ILE A 49 0.62 -22.55 7.64
N LEU A 50 0.61 -21.22 7.62
CA LEU A 50 -0.02 -20.46 6.55
C LEU A 50 0.84 -20.53 5.27
N ASP A 51 0.16 -20.62 4.13
CA ASP A 51 0.89 -20.50 2.85
C ASP A 51 1.41 -19.06 2.72
N VAL A 52 0.55 -18.07 3.02
CA VAL A 52 0.91 -16.64 2.97
C VAL A 52 0.33 -15.88 4.16
N ALA A 53 1.17 -15.19 4.91
CA ALA A 53 0.74 -14.18 5.88
C ALA A 53 0.93 -12.77 5.28
N VAL A 54 -0.10 -11.92 5.39
CA VAL A 54 -0.05 -10.53 4.91
C VAL A 54 -0.06 -9.58 6.11
N ILE A 55 0.91 -8.67 6.17
CA ILE A 55 1.03 -7.67 7.23
C ILE A 55 0.49 -6.33 6.72
N GLY A 56 -0.64 -5.89 7.27
CA GLY A 56 -1.38 -4.70 6.89
C GLY A 56 -2.65 -5.03 6.10
N GLY A 57 -3.81 -4.62 6.64
CA GLY A 57 -5.17 -4.84 6.10
C GLY A 57 -5.73 -3.67 5.30
N GLY A 58 -4.91 -2.67 4.94
CA GLY A 58 -5.31 -1.57 4.07
C GLY A 58 -5.52 -2.02 2.62
N MET A 59 -5.77 -1.07 1.71
CA MET A 59 -6.03 -1.36 0.29
C MET A 59 -5.04 -2.34 -0.35
N ALA A 60 -3.73 -2.17 -0.09
CA ALA A 60 -2.69 -3.04 -0.66
C ALA A 60 -2.79 -4.47 -0.11
N GLY A 61 -3.02 -4.62 1.19
CA GLY A 61 -3.19 -5.93 1.81
C GLY A 61 -4.45 -6.64 1.37
N LEU A 62 -5.57 -5.91 1.25
CA LEU A 62 -6.82 -6.47 0.71
C LEU A 62 -6.64 -6.96 -0.73
N ALA A 63 -5.98 -6.16 -1.58
CA ALA A 63 -5.70 -6.54 -2.97
C ALA A 63 -4.78 -7.76 -3.05
N ALA A 64 -3.68 -7.76 -2.26
CA ALA A 64 -2.73 -8.87 -2.21
C ALA A 64 -3.39 -10.17 -1.72
N ALA A 65 -4.08 -10.11 -0.58
CA ALA A 65 -4.74 -11.29 -0.01
C ALA A 65 -5.81 -11.86 -0.95
N THR A 66 -6.61 -11.00 -1.60
CA THR A 66 -7.59 -11.45 -2.59
C THR A 66 -6.92 -12.11 -3.79
N ALA A 67 -5.87 -11.50 -4.35
CA ALA A 67 -5.16 -12.06 -5.50
C ALA A 67 -4.49 -13.41 -5.17
N VAL A 68 -3.94 -13.55 -3.97
CA VAL A 68 -3.31 -14.78 -3.48
C VAL A 68 -4.36 -15.87 -3.28
N ARG A 69 -5.48 -15.58 -2.62
CA ARG A 69 -6.58 -16.53 -2.44
C ARG A 69 -7.22 -16.97 -3.76
N ASN A 70 -7.33 -16.05 -4.72
CA ASN A 70 -7.86 -16.38 -6.04
C ASN A 70 -7.02 -17.44 -6.76
N LEU A 71 -5.77 -17.62 -6.39
CA LEU A 71 -4.88 -18.68 -6.88
C LEU A 71 -4.81 -19.91 -5.94
N GLY A 72 -5.74 -20.07 -5.02
CA GLY A 72 -5.87 -21.27 -4.17
C GLY A 72 -4.83 -21.37 -3.05
N MET A 73 -4.24 -20.26 -2.60
CA MET A 73 -3.30 -20.23 -1.47
C MET A 73 -3.99 -19.74 -0.20
N ARG A 74 -3.82 -20.45 0.93
CA ARG A 74 -4.36 -20.08 2.23
C ARG A 74 -3.67 -18.82 2.75
N THR A 75 -4.47 -17.80 3.01
CA THR A 75 -3.95 -16.47 3.31
C THR A 75 -4.67 -15.87 4.50
N ARG A 76 -3.91 -15.30 5.43
CA ARG A 76 -4.43 -14.53 6.56
C ARG A 76 -3.75 -13.17 6.63
N VAL A 77 -4.53 -12.14 6.94
CA VAL A 77 -4.05 -10.76 7.07
C VAL A 77 -4.01 -10.39 8.55
N TYR A 78 -2.97 -9.68 8.96
CA TYR A 78 -2.82 -9.12 10.31
C TYR A 78 -2.72 -7.61 10.23
N ASP A 79 -3.57 -6.89 10.96
CA ASP A 79 -3.54 -5.43 11.03
C ASP A 79 -3.65 -4.95 12.47
N ARG A 80 -2.84 -3.98 12.83
CA ARG A 80 -2.83 -3.36 14.17
C ARG A 80 -4.07 -2.52 14.46
N SER A 81 -4.74 -2.04 13.42
CA SER A 81 -5.90 -1.15 13.55
C SER A 81 -7.16 -1.91 13.95
N PRO A 82 -8.11 -1.25 14.60
CA PRO A 82 -9.47 -1.75 14.73
C PRO A 82 -10.12 -1.99 13.36
N GLU A 83 -11.11 -2.88 13.32
CA GLU A 83 -11.84 -3.18 12.10
C GLU A 83 -12.49 -1.91 11.50
N GLY A 84 -12.31 -1.75 10.19
CA GLY A 84 -12.82 -0.62 9.44
C GLY A 84 -11.98 0.66 9.55
N TYR A 85 -10.80 0.59 10.21
CA TYR A 85 -9.84 1.70 10.32
C TYR A 85 -8.47 1.36 9.74
N GLU A 86 -8.38 0.31 8.95
CA GLU A 86 -7.14 -0.10 8.30
C GLU A 86 -6.68 0.94 7.27
N GLY A 87 -5.42 1.27 7.31
CA GLY A 87 -4.81 2.29 6.44
C GLY A 87 -5.18 3.73 6.85
N PRO A 88 -4.90 4.72 5.99
CA PRO A 88 -4.95 6.13 6.38
C PRO A 88 -6.31 6.80 6.15
N TRP A 89 -7.22 6.18 5.40
CA TRP A 89 -8.38 6.86 4.81
C TRP A 89 -9.38 7.43 5.84
N ALA A 90 -9.66 6.68 6.91
CA ALA A 90 -10.52 7.12 8.02
C ALA A 90 -9.72 7.64 9.24
N THR A 91 -8.37 7.61 9.18
CA THR A 91 -7.49 7.92 10.32
C THR A 91 -6.65 9.17 10.07
N THR A 92 -5.48 9.04 9.45
CA THR A 92 -4.48 10.10 9.32
C THR A 92 -4.58 10.93 8.04
N ALA A 93 -5.26 10.46 7.00
CA ALA A 93 -5.45 11.25 5.79
C ALA A 93 -6.40 12.44 6.03
N ARG A 94 -6.01 13.62 5.56
CA ARG A 94 -6.77 14.88 5.72
C ARG A 94 -7.34 15.41 4.40
N MET A 95 -7.11 14.73 3.28
CA MET A 95 -7.71 15.08 2.00
C MET A 95 -9.23 14.89 2.02
N GLU A 96 -9.98 15.73 1.34
CA GLU A 96 -11.43 15.52 1.15
C GLU A 96 -11.70 14.44 0.12
N THR A 97 -10.94 14.43 -0.98
CA THR A 97 -11.10 13.50 -2.09
C THR A 97 -9.78 12.85 -2.47
N LEU A 98 -9.84 11.68 -3.10
CA LEU A 98 -8.67 11.05 -3.71
C LEU A 98 -8.03 11.97 -4.76
N ARG A 99 -6.72 11.83 -4.97
CA ARG A 99 -6.01 12.55 -6.02
C ARG A 99 -6.18 11.91 -7.39
N SER A 100 -6.38 10.61 -7.42
CA SER A 100 -6.59 9.83 -8.63
C SER A 100 -7.90 10.22 -9.32
N PRO A 101 -7.99 10.06 -10.64
CA PRO A 101 -9.27 10.19 -11.36
C PRO A 101 -10.30 9.20 -10.82
N LYS A 102 -11.59 9.55 -10.89
CA LYS A 102 -12.66 8.64 -10.44
C LYS A 102 -12.76 7.34 -11.25
N GLN A 103 -12.19 7.33 -12.47
CA GLN A 103 -12.20 6.19 -13.39
C GLN A 103 -11.20 5.07 -12.99
N LEU A 104 -10.53 5.20 -11.86
CA LEU A 104 -9.63 4.15 -11.37
C LEU A 104 -10.38 2.83 -11.13
N THR A 105 -9.71 1.72 -11.37
CA THR A 105 -10.26 0.38 -11.10
C THR A 105 -9.96 -0.10 -9.66
N GLY A 106 -8.91 0.45 -9.04
CA GLY A 106 -8.52 0.09 -7.67
C GLY A 106 -8.18 -1.41 -7.53
N PRO A 107 -8.52 -2.04 -6.41
CA PRO A 107 -8.20 -3.45 -6.12
C PRO A 107 -9.14 -4.47 -6.79
N ALA A 108 -9.83 -4.08 -7.87
CA ALA A 108 -10.87 -4.92 -8.49
C ALA A 108 -10.36 -6.18 -9.21
N LEU A 109 -9.04 -6.34 -9.41
CA LEU A 109 -8.39 -7.52 -10.01
C LEU A 109 -8.96 -7.96 -11.36
N GLY A 110 -9.54 -7.02 -12.13
CA GLY A 110 -10.16 -7.28 -13.42
C GLY A 110 -11.65 -7.62 -13.36
N LEU A 111 -12.27 -7.69 -12.19
CA LEU A 111 -13.69 -7.93 -12.00
C LEU A 111 -14.49 -6.61 -12.11
N PRO A 112 -15.33 -6.42 -13.14
CA PRO A 112 -16.11 -5.20 -13.30
C PRO A 112 -17.04 -4.92 -12.10
N SER A 113 -17.67 -5.95 -11.58
CA SER A 113 -18.60 -5.86 -10.44
C SER A 113 -17.91 -5.49 -9.13
N LEU A 114 -16.58 -5.57 -9.06
CA LEU A 114 -15.78 -5.27 -7.86
C LEU A 114 -15.18 -3.86 -7.88
N THR A 115 -15.41 -3.06 -8.94
CA THR A 115 -14.87 -1.70 -9.03
C THR A 115 -15.57 -0.72 -8.10
N PHE A 116 -14.87 0.35 -7.68
CA PHE A 116 -15.50 1.45 -6.96
C PHE A 116 -16.69 2.03 -7.72
N ARG A 117 -16.58 2.15 -9.04
CA ARG A 117 -17.66 2.67 -9.87
C ARG A 117 -18.92 1.80 -9.76
N ALA A 118 -18.80 0.48 -9.88
CA ALA A 118 -19.94 -0.42 -9.75
C ALA A 118 -20.59 -0.33 -8.34
N TRP A 119 -19.76 -0.29 -7.29
CA TRP A 119 -20.20 -0.08 -5.92
C TRP A 119 -20.92 1.25 -5.72
N PHE A 120 -20.40 2.34 -6.31
CA PHE A 120 -21.00 3.66 -6.22
C PHE A 120 -22.32 3.73 -6.99
N GLU A 121 -22.31 3.33 -8.27
CA GLU A 121 -23.51 3.38 -9.14
C GLU A 121 -24.66 2.50 -8.61
N SER A 122 -24.35 1.37 -7.97
CA SER A 122 -25.39 0.51 -7.37
C SER A 122 -26.15 1.19 -6.22
N GLN A 123 -25.57 2.17 -5.57
CA GLN A 123 -26.14 2.87 -4.42
C GLN A 123 -26.70 4.24 -4.77
N PHE A 124 -26.04 4.97 -5.69
CA PHE A 124 -26.33 6.37 -5.97
C PHE A 124 -26.80 6.62 -7.40
N GLY A 125 -26.71 5.60 -8.25
CA GLY A 125 -27.09 5.69 -9.67
C GLY A 125 -26.02 6.28 -10.58
N SER A 126 -26.20 6.07 -11.89
CA SER A 126 -25.26 6.53 -12.93
C SER A 126 -25.22 8.06 -13.07
N GLU A 127 -26.33 8.75 -12.80
CA GLU A 127 -26.37 10.22 -12.84
C GLU A 127 -25.47 10.82 -11.76
N ALA A 128 -25.53 10.28 -10.53
CA ALA A 128 -24.65 10.69 -9.45
C ALA A 128 -23.16 10.44 -9.79
N TRP A 129 -22.88 9.34 -10.50
CA TRP A 129 -21.52 9.09 -11.00
C TRP A 129 -21.07 10.14 -12.03
N GLN A 130 -21.94 10.59 -12.93
CA GLN A 130 -21.56 11.59 -13.94
C GLN A 130 -21.14 12.91 -13.29
N VAL A 131 -21.87 13.37 -12.27
CA VAL A 131 -21.59 14.63 -11.57
C VAL A 131 -20.47 14.55 -10.53
N LEU A 132 -20.08 13.35 -10.09
CA LEU A 132 -18.94 13.16 -9.21
C LEU A 132 -17.65 13.62 -9.92
N ASP A 133 -16.91 14.55 -9.33
CA ASP A 133 -15.59 14.96 -9.84
C ASP A 133 -14.52 13.96 -9.42
N LYS A 134 -14.37 13.76 -8.10
CA LYS A 134 -13.40 12.86 -7.48
C LYS A 134 -14.03 12.07 -6.37
N ILE A 135 -13.46 10.90 -6.10
CA ILE A 135 -13.94 10.00 -5.05
C ILE A 135 -13.68 10.64 -3.67
N PRO A 136 -14.72 10.85 -2.85
CA PRO A 136 -14.55 11.26 -1.46
C PRO A 136 -13.79 10.21 -0.66
N ARG A 137 -12.85 10.67 0.15
CA ARG A 137 -11.96 9.79 0.95
C ARG A 137 -12.72 8.79 1.82
N LEU A 138 -13.78 9.23 2.48
CA LEU A 138 -14.56 8.35 3.36
C LEU A 138 -15.39 7.34 2.57
N GLN A 139 -15.93 7.73 1.41
CA GLN A 139 -16.61 6.76 0.52
C GLN A 139 -15.62 5.72 -0.03
N TRP A 140 -14.35 6.11 -0.26
CA TRP A 140 -13.32 5.15 -0.60
C TRP A 140 -13.08 4.15 0.54
N MET A 141 -13.08 4.60 1.79
CA MET A 141 -12.97 3.69 2.93
C MET A 141 -14.19 2.76 3.05
N ASP A 142 -15.40 3.28 2.84
CA ASP A 142 -16.62 2.46 2.84
C ASP A 142 -16.61 1.40 1.74
N TYR A 143 -16.11 1.76 0.56
CA TYR A 143 -15.86 0.80 -0.52
C TYR A 143 -14.86 -0.29 -0.10
N LEU A 144 -13.75 0.05 0.59
CA LEU A 144 -12.78 -0.95 1.06
C LEU A 144 -13.37 -1.87 2.14
N ARG A 145 -14.23 -1.36 3.02
CA ARG A 145 -15.00 -2.15 3.99
C ARG A 145 -15.94 -3.13 3.29
N TRP A 146 -16.67 -2.65 2.29
CA TRP A 146 -17.51 -3.49 1.43
C TRP A 146 -16.67 -4.54 0.69
N TYR A 147 -15.57 -4.14 0.08
CA TYR A 147 -14.64 -5.02 -0.63
C TYR A 147 -14.17 -6.17 0.26
N ARG A 148 -13.66 -5.86 1.47
CA ARG A 148 -13.23 -6.85 2.46
C ARG A 148 -14.34 -7.88 2.72
N ARG A 149 -15.55 -7.42 2.95
CA ARG A 149 -16.70 -8.26 3.26
C ARG A 149 -17.09 -9.17 2.10
N VAL A 150 -17.28 -8.64 0.88
CA VAL A 150 -17.76 -9.41 -0.27
C VAL A 150 -16.73 -10.39 -0.80
N MET A 151 -15.44 -10.05 -0.68
CA MET A 151 -14.33 -10.95 -1.02
C MET A 151 -13.94 -11.86 0.14
N LYS A 152 -14.59 -11.78 1.29
CA LYS A 152 -14.34 -12.60 2.48
C LYS A 152 -12.86 -12.65 2.86
N VAL A 153 -12.18 -11.48 2.85
CA VAL A 153 -10.77 -11.42 3.24
C VAL A 153 -10.66 -11.55 4.76
N ASP A 154 -9.95 -12.59 5.21
CA ASP A 154 -9.71 -12.86 6.64
C ASP A 154 -8.66 -11.87 7.17
N VAL A 155 -9.11 -10.83 7.87
CA VAL A 155 -8.25 -9.81 8.51
C VAL A 155 -8.39 -9.89 10.01
N ASN A 156 -7.30 -10.21 10.70
CA ASN A 156 -7.20 -10.18 12.14
C ASN A 156 -6.82 -8.77 12.59
N ASN A 157 -7.81 -8.04 13.07
CA ASN A 157 -7.65 -6.67 13.55
C ASN A 157 -7.12 -6.63 14.99
N GLY A 158 -6.47 -5.50 15.38
CA GLY A 158 -5.84 -5.38 16.69
C GLY A 158 -4.64 -6.32 16.87
N HIS A 159 -4.05 -6.78 15.77
CA HIS A 159 -2.90 -7.68 15.75
C HIS A 159 -1.66 -6.95 15.24
N LEU A 160 -0.79 -6.55 16.16
CA LEU A 160 0.46 -5.86 15.85
C LEU A 160 1.58 -6.88 15.66
N VAL A 161 2.13 -6.96 14.46
CA VAL A 161 3.34 -7.76 14.21
C VAL A 161 4.54 -7.01 14.78
N GLU A 162 5.22 -7.62 15.73
CA GLU A 162 6.36 -7.05 16.46
C GLU A 162 7.70 -7.61 15.99
N LYS A 163 7.70 -8.81 15.36
CA LYS A 163 8.91 -9.41 14.80
C LYS A 163 8.58 -10.21 13.55
N VAL A 164 9.48 -10.15 12.59
CA VAL A 164 9.49 -10.96 11.36
C VAL A 164 10.85 -11.65 11.30
N VAL A 165 10.88 -12.97 11.47
CA VAL A 165 12.13 -13.74 11.59
C VAL A 165 12.14 -14.88 10.58
N PRO A 166 12.98 -14.83 9.52
CA PRO A 166 13.24 -15.95 8.65
C PRO A 166 13.88 -17.11 9.44
N ARG A 167 13.49 -18.34 9.11
CA ARG A 167 13.99 -19.58 9.77
C ARG A 167 14.76 -20.44 8.77
N ASN A 168 15.64 -21.28 9.29
CA ASN A 168 16.46 -22.19 8.46
C ASN A 168 15.63 -23.33 7.85
N ASP A 169 14.43 -23.59 8.36
CA ASP A 169 13.50 -24.61 7.84
C ASP A 169 12.63 -24.11 6.67
N GLY A 170 12.93 -22.92 6.13
CA GLY A 170 12.18 -22.33 5.01
C GLY A 170 10.89 -21.62 5.43
N LEU A 171 10.62 -21.49 6.72
CA LEU A 171 9.47 -20.75 7.24
C LEU A 171 9.87 -19.35 7.69
N VAL A 172 8.86 -18.49 7.85
CA VAL A 172 9.00 -17.19 8.50
C VAL A 172 8.13 -17.19 9.74
N ALA A 173 8.74 -16.88 10.89
CA ALA A 173 8.04 -16.72 12.15
C ALA A 173 7.62 -15.26 12.37
N LEU A 174 6.36 -15.04 12.71
CA LEU A 174 5.81 -13.75 13.10
C LEU A 174 5.49 -13.78 14.60
N THR A 175 6.05 -12.84 15.38
CA THR A 175 5.59 -12.58 16.75
C THR A 175 4.55 -11.46 16.66
N ILE A 176 3.35 -11.73 17.15
CA ILE A 176 2.20 -10.83 17.04
C ILE A 176 1.66 -10.54 18.45
N SER A 177 1.53 -9.27 18.78
CA SER A 177 0.82 -8.79 19.96
C SER A 177 -0.65 -8.59 19.65
N ALA A 178 -1.54 -9.13 20.47
CA ALA A 178 -2.99 -9.04 20.34
C ALA A 178 -3.65 -8.91 21.72
N GLN A 179 -4.97 -8.65 21.76
CA GLN A 179 -5.71 -8.72 23.02
C GLN A 179 -5.62 -10.14 23.59
N GLY A 180 -4.97 -10.28 24.75
CA GLY A 180 -4.75 -11.58 25.40
C GLY A 180 -3.32 -12.06 25.39
N GLY A 181 -2.39 -11.33 24.81
CA GLY A 181 -0.95 -11.65 24.87
C GLY A 181 -0.28 -11.75 23.50
N HIS A 182 0.81 -12.49 23.45
CA HIS A 182 1.57 -12.72 22.22
C HIS A 182 1.20 -14.07 21.61
N LEU A 183 1.15 -14.12 20.30
CA LEU A 183 1.01 -15.35 19.53
C LEU A 183 2.14 -15.45 18.51
N GLU A 184 2.55 -16.66 18.22
CA GLU A 184 3.48 -16.97 17.14
C GLU A 184 2.71 -17.55 15.96
N VAL A 185 2.97 -17.01 14.77
CA VAL A 185 2.41 -17.47 13.51
C VAL A 185 3.55 -17.89 12.60
N LEU A 186 3.44 -19.07 12.01
CA LEU A 186 4.36 -19.57 11.00
C LEU A 186 3.74 -19.45 9.62
N ALA A 187 4.51 -18.95 8.66
CA ALA A 187 4.08 -18.85 7.28
C ALA A 187 5.21 -19.25 6.33
N ARG A 188 4.84 -19.80 5.17
CA ARG A 188 5.81 -20.09 4.11
C ARG A 188 6.25 -18.83 3.39
N ARG A 189 5.34 -17.86 3.26
CA ARG A 189 5.62 -16.55 2.65
C ARG A 189 4.98 -15.44 3.48
N VAL A 190 5.65 -14.29 3.51
CA VAL A 190 5.16 -13.09 4.21
C VAL A 190 5.12 -11.93 3.24
N VAL A 191 4.01 -11.21 3.19
CA VAL A 191 3.81 -10.02 2.37
C VAL A 191 3.71 -8.80 3.26
N LEU A 192 4.63 -7.85 3.08
CA LEU A 192 4.62 -6.57 3.78
C LEU A 192 3.75 -5.58 2.99
N ALA A 193 2.47 -5.46 3.34
CA ALA A 193 1.52 -4.50 2.77
C ALA A 193 1.33 -3.29 3.71
N THR A 194 2.43 -2.85 4.32
CA THR A 194 2.49 -1.89 5.44
C THR A 194 2.32 -0.43 5.02
N GLY A 195 2.06 -0.15 3.76
CA GLY A 195 1.67 1.17 3.28
C GLY A 195 2.84 2.08 2.88
N ARG A 196 2.62 3.39 3.03
CA ARG A 196 3.53 4.40 2.49
C ARG A 196 4.83 4.51 3.28
N ASP A 197 4.75 4.39 4.59
CA ASP A 197 5.87 4.39 5.53
C ASP A 197 6.36 2.97 5.87
N GLY A 198 6.03 2.02 5.03
CA GLY A 198 6.12 0.58 5.29
C GLY A 198 7.49 0.05 5.68
N LEU A 199 8.58 0.68 5.28
CA LEU A 199 9.95 0.33 5.66
C LEU A 199 10.67 1.48 6.38
N GLY A 200 9.91 2.36 7.04
CA GLY A 200 10.49 3.52 7.70
C GLY A 200 9.46 4.31 8.50
N GLY A 201 9.55 5.62 8.43
CA GLY A 201 8.68 6.50 9.19
C GLY A 201 8.61 7.93 8.63
N PRO A 202 8.04 8.86 9.42
CA PRO A 202 8.04 10.26 9.07
C PRO A 202 9.45 10.80 8.84
N ALA A 203 9.63 11.59 7.78
CA ALA A 203 10.90 12.30 7.56
C ALA A 203 10.96 13.54 8.46
N LEU A 204 11.39 13.36 9.69
CA LEU A 204 11.49 14.44 10.68
C LEU A 204 12.78 15.25 10.44
N PRO A 205 12.68 16.58 10.23
CA PRO A 205 13.84 17.44 10.16
C PRO A 205 14.49 17.66 11.54
N ASP A 206 15.80 17.89 11.57
CA ASP A 206 16.57 18.06 12.80
C ASP A 206 16.07 19.21 13.69
N PHE A 207 15.46 20.24 13.10
CA PHE A 207 14.97 21.39 13.86
C PHE A 207 13.80 21.06 14.80
N VAL A 208 13.16 19.89 14.71
CA VAL A 208 12.17 19.44 15.70
C VAL A 208 12.78 18.64 16.85
N ALA A 209 14.06 18.26 16.73
CA ALA A 209 14.76 17.55 17.80
C ALA A 209 14.82 18.44 19.05
N GLY A 210 14.41 17.90 20.19
CA GLY A 210 14.42 18.63 21.47
C GLY A 210 13.22 19.58 21.68
N LEU A 211 12.32 19.75 20.70
CA LEU A 211 11.10 20.52 20.94
C LEU A 211 10.09 19.71 21.75
N PRO A 212 9.36 20.34 22.69
CA PRO A 212 8.30 19.69 23.42
C PRO A 212 7.24 19.12 22.46
N ARG A 213 6.90 17.83 22.61
CA ARG A 213 5.98 17.14 21.69
C ARG A 213 4.58 17.73 21.66
N CYS A 214 4.14 18.40 22.72
CA CYS A 214 2.88 19.11 22.77
C CYS A 214 2.81 20.36 21.87
N LYS A 215 3.93 20.82 21.30
CA LYS A 215 4.02 22.00 20.43
C LYS A 215 4.14 21.68 18.95
N TRP A 216 4.23 20.42 18.57
CA TRP A 216 4.32 20.05 17.17
C TRP A 216 3.75 18.65 16.89
N ALA A 217 3.39 18.41 15.63
CA ALA A 217 2.97 17.12 15.13
C ALA A 217 3.51 16.88 13.70
N HIS A 218 3.74 15.63 13.34
CA HIS A 218 3.88 15.29 11.93
C HIS A 218 2.50 15.16 11.28
N SER A 219 2.38 15.45 9.98
CA SER A 219 1.12 15.40 9.24
C SER A 219 0.45 14.00 9.22
N SER A 220 1.18 12.94 9.56
CA SER A 220 0.67 11.57 9.73
C SER A 220 0.34 11.19 11.16
N ASP A 221 0.55 12.05 12.12
CA ASP A 221 0.20 11.77 13.51
C ASP A 221 -1.32 11.80 13.72
N ILE A 222 -1.75 10.98 14.64
CA ILE A 222 -3.14 11.00 15.11
C ILE A 222 -3.21 12.01 16.26
N PHE A 223 -3.76 13.18 15.97
CA PHE A 223 -4.05 14.21 16.98
C PHE A 223 -5.34 14.95 16.62
N ASP A 224 -5.95 15.58 17.64
CA ASP A 224 -7.19 16.33 17.45
C ASP A 224 -6.88 17.75 16.96
N TYR A 225 -7.23 18.04 15.71
CA TYR A 225 -7.07 19.37 15.11
C TYR A 225 -7.93 20.45 15.80
N ASN A 226 -9.01 20.08 16.50
CA ASN A 226 -9.81 21.06 17.27
C ASN A 226 -8.99 21.74 18.38
N THR A 227 -7.92 21.10 18.86
CA THR A 227 -6.98 21.70 19.82
C THR A 227 -6.18 22.87 19.25
N LEU A 228 -6.26 23.10 17.94
CA LEU A 228 -5.62 24.22 17.23
C LEU A 228 -6.52 25.45 17.13
N ALA A 229 -7.77 25.38 17.58
CA ALA A 229 -8.69 26.55 17.60
C ALA A 229 -8.05 27.72 18.36
N GLY A 230 -8.08 28.90 17.72
CA GLY A 230 -7.48 30.12 18.25
C GLY A 230 -5.96 30.20 18.25
N LYS A 231 -5.23 29.16 17.76
CA LYS A 231 -3.77 29.14 17.73
C LYS A 231 -3.22 29.67 16.40
N ARG A 232 -2.03 30.25 16.49
CA ARG A 232 -1.18 30.58 15.33
C ARG A 232 -0.40 29.31 14.95
N VAL A 233 -0.64 28.76 13.77
CA VAL A 233 -0.08 27.48 13.34
C VAL A 233 0.88 27.69 12.18
N ALA A 234 2.05 27.04 12.22
CA ALA A 234 2.86 26.86 11.00
C ALA A 234 2.69 25.46 10.44
N VAL A 235 2.70 25.35 9.10
CA VAL A 235 2.76 24.07 8.39
C VAL A 235 3.97 24.08 7.45
N VAL A 236 4.92 23.16 7.69
CA VAL A 236 6.15 23.07 6.91
C VAL A 236 6.03 22.08 5.79
N GLY A 237 6.30 22.54 4.57
CA GLY A 237 6.27 21.70 3.38
C GLY A 237 5.61 22.38 2.19
N ALA A 238 5.51 21.66 1.06
CA ALA A 238 4.96 22.19 -0.19
C ALA A 238 4.07 21.15 -0.91
N GLY A 239 3.82 20.02 -0.28
CA GLY A 239 3.10 18.90 -0.89
C GLY A 239 1.61 18.88 -0.51
N ALA A 240 0.96 17.80 -0.88
CA ALA A 240 -0.46 17.61 -0.57
C ALA A 240 -0.73 17.52 0.93
N SER A 241 0.10 16.79 1.69
CA SER A 241 -0.06 16.69 3.15
C SER A 241 0.03 18.06 3.84
N THR A 242 0.86 18.96 3.28
CA THR A 242 0.95 20.35 3.74
C THR A 242 -0.36 21.08 3.57
N MET A 243 -0.94 21.03 2.35
CA MET A 243 -2.19 21.71 2.05
C MET A 243 -3.37 21.12 2.82
N ASP A 244 -3.43 19.79 2.90
CA ASP A 244 -4.50 19.10 3.64
C ASP A 244 -4.43 19.38 5.13
N SER A 245 -3.23 19.40 5.74
CA SER A 245 -3.06 19.75 7.15
C SER A 245 -3.36 21.22 7.45
N ALA A 246 -2.91 22.13 6.58
CA ALA A 246 -3.19 23.55 6.70
C ALA A 246 -4.70 23.84 6.60
N ALA A 247 -5.37 23.26 5.61
CA ALA A 247 -6.81 23.39 5.45
C ALA A 247 -7.57 22.85 6.68
N THR A 248 -7.19 21.68 7.18
CA THR A 248 -7.84 21.07 8.35
C THR A 248 -7.63 21.95 9.61
N ALA A 249 -6.45 22.55 9.79
CA ALA A 249 -6.20 23.46 10.91
C ALA A 249 -7.05 24.74 10.80
N LEU A 250 -7.17 25.32 9.60
CA LEU A 250 -8.03 26.49 9.35
C LEU A 250 -9.50 26.18 9.61
N GLU A 251 -9.98 25.05 9.11
CA GLU A 251 -11.36 24.57 9.30
C GLU A 251 -11.67 24.24 10.77
N ALA A 252 -10.65 23.86 11.54
CA ALA A 252 -10.75 23.67 12.98
C ALA A 252 -10.70 24.99 13.79
N GLY A 253 -10.59 26.15 13.13
CA GLY A 253 -10.64 27.45 13.78
C GLY A 253 -9.28 27.98 14.22
N ALA A 254 -8.18 27.59 13.62
CA ALA A 254 -6.86 28.20 13.88
C ALA A 254 -6.92 29.73 13.63
N ALA A 255 -6.32 30.54 14.50
CA ALA A 255 -6.29 32.01 14.38
C ALA A 255 -5.56 32.44 13.10
N SER A 256 -4.48 31.75 12.74
CA SER A 256 -3.78 31.91 11.47
C SER A 256 -3.03 30.61 11.11
N VAL A 257 -2.80 30.41 9.80
CA VAL A 257 -1.94 29.34 9.32
C VAL A 257 -0.90 29.91 8.38
N ASP A 258 0.39 29.78 8.76
CA ASP A 258 1.54 30.14 7.95
C ASP A 258 2.15 28.89 7.29
N ILE A 259 2.02 28.77 5.96
CA ILE A 259 2.64 27.67 5.20
C ILE A 259 4.07 28.07 4.87
N LEU A 260 5.07 27.38 5.47
CA LEU A 260 6.48 27.68 5.30
C LEU A 260 7.06 26.81 4.20
N ILE A 261 7.39 27.40 3.06
CA ILE A 261 7.83 26.73 1.84
C ILE A 261 9.27 27.17 1.53
N ARG A 262 10.24 26.25 1.55
CA ARG A 262 11.63 26.56 1.26
C ARG A 262 11.88 26.98 -0.21
N ARG A 263 11.03 26.53 -1.14
CA ARG A 263 11.13 26.84 -2.57
C ARG A 263 10.60 28.25 -2.86
N GLN A 264 10.99 28.82 -4.00
CA GLN A 264 10.53 30.14 -4.45
C GLN A 264 9.15 30.08 -5.12
N ASP A 265 8.74 28.89 -5.60
CA ASP A 265 7.39 28.65 -6.19
C ASP A 265 6.99 27.18 -6.02
N LEU A 266 5.71 26.87 -6.24
CA LEU A 266 5.19 25.52 -6.27
C LEU A 266 5.33 24.91 -7.66
N PRO A 267 5.63 23.60 -7.78
CA PRO A 267 5.53 22.91 -9.06
C PRO A 267 4.08 22.97 -9.54
N ARG A 268 3.88 23.14 -10.86
CA ARG A 268 2.54 23.28 -11.46
C ARG A 268 2.14 22.06 -12.28
N VAL A 269 3.09 21.23 -12.70
CA VAL A 269 2.87 20.11 -13.60
C VAL A 269 3.19 18.79 -12.86
N ASN A 270 2.21 17.88 -12.84
CA ASN A 270 2.41 16.53 -12.30
C ASN A 270 2.99 15.61 -13.39
N LYS A 271 4.31 15.44 -13.42
CA LYS A 271 5.00 14.57 -14.40
C LYS A 271 4.67 13.08 -14.19
N SER A 272 4.43 12.64 -12.96
CA SER A 272 4.00 11.25 -12.70
C SER A 272 2.64 10.93 -13.37
N LYS A 273 1.73 11.91 -13.44
CA LYS A 273 0.45 11.74 -14.14
C LYS A 273 0.64 11.55 -15.64
N GLY A 274 1.60 12.29 -16.23
CA GLY A 274 1.94 12.16 -17.66
C GLY A 274 2.61 10.81 -18.00
N ALA A 275 3.31 10.20 -17.05
CA ALA A 275 3.95 8.89 -17.22
C ALA A 275 2.97 7.71 -17.07
N GLY A 276 1.79 7.93 -16.43
CA GLY A 276 0.85 6.86 -16.11
C GLY A 276 0.18 6.25 -17.34
N ASN A 277 0.58 5.03 -17.72
CA ASN A 277 -0.01 4.25 -18.81
C ASN A 277 0.24 2.74 -18.57
N PRO A 278 -0.47 1.83 -19.30
CA PRO A 278 -0.27 0.39 -19.16
C PRO A 278 1.16 -0.08 -19.49
N GLY A 279 1.89 0.62 -20.37
CA GLY A 279 3.28 0.33 -20.68
C GLY A 279 4.18 0.51 -19.46
N LEU A 280 4.05 1.61 -18.73
CA LEU A 280 4.78 1.83 -17.48
C LEU A 280 4.45 0.73 -16.44
N THR A 281 3.16 0.45 -16.24
CA THR A 281 2.70 -0.54 -15.25
C THR A 281 3.30 -1.93 -15.49
N ASN A 282 3.40 -2.35 -16.75
CA ASN A 282 3.88 -3.68 -17.11
C ASN A 282 5.38 -3.71 -17.45
N GLY A 283 5.92 -2.64 -18.04
CA GLY A 283 7.28 -2.59 -18.57
C GLY A 283 8.34 -2.12 -17.58
N HIS A 284 7.97 -1.33 -16.55
CA HIS A 284 8.94 -0.72 -15.63
C HIS A 284 9.88 -1.75 -14.98
N LEU A 285 9.34 -2.87 -14.54
CA LEU A 285 10.13 -3.94 -13.91
C LEU A 285 11.26 -4.45 -14.81
N HIS A 286 11.05 -4.47 -16.13
CA HIS A 286 11.97 -4.99 -17.13
C HIS A 286 12.93 -3.93 -17.69
N LEU A 287 12.84 -2.68 -17.25
CA LEU A 287 13.79 -1.64 -17.66
C LEU A 287 15.19 -1.91 -17.10
N PRO A 288 16.25 -1.50 -17.79
CA PRO A 288 17.59 -1.38 -17.23
C PRO A 288 17.57 -0.47 -15.98
N ASP A 289 18.50 -0.71 -15.05
CA ASP A 289 18.57 0.02 -13.78
C ASP A 289 18.76 1.54 -13.98
N GLU A 290 19.56 1.91 -14.97
CA GLU A 290 19.74 3.31 -15.36
C GLU A 290 18.41 4.02 -15.64
N TRP A 291 17.49 3.37 -16.38
CA TRP A 291 16.21 3.97 -16.73
C TRP A 291 15.24 4.02 -15.55
N LYS A 292 15.24 2.99 -14.69
CA LYS A 292 14.46 3.00 -13.44
C LYS A 292 14.89 4.17 -12.56
N TRP A 293 16.21 4.33 -12.39
CA TRP A 293 16.78 5.42 -11.60
C TRP A 293 16.46 6.78 -12.21
N LYS A 294 16.78 6.99 -13.46
CA LYS A 294 16.60 8.25 -14.17
C LYS A 294 15.15 8.76 -14.15
N ILE A 295 14.19 7.88 -14.37
CA ILE A 295 12.77 8.22 -14.30
C ILE A 295 12.38 8.64 -12.88
N ARG A 296 12.79 7.87 -11.87
CA ARG A 296 12.44 8.17 -10.48
C ARG A 296 13.13 9.41 -9.96
N HIS A 297 14.43 9.54 -10.19
CA HIS A 297 15.20 10.72 -9.82
C HIS A 297 14.61 12.01 -10.42
N TYR A 298 14.27 11.99 -11.72
CA TYR A 298 13.62 13.11 -12.38
C TYR A 298 12.30 13.51 -11.73
N ILE A 299 11.44 12.52 -11.42
CA ILE A 299 10.16 12.76 -10.75
C ILE A 299 10.39 13.31 -9.33
N ASN A 300 11.35 12.78 -8.60
CA ASN A 300 11.69 13.24 -7.26
C ASN A 300 12.25 14.69 -7.29
N ALA A 301 13.12 15.02 -8.23
CA ALA A 301 13.72 16.35 -8.36
C ALA A 301 12.68 17.44 -8.67
N ILE A 302 11.78 17.18 -9.64
CA ILE A 302 10.75 18.14 -10.05
C ILE A 302 9.68 18.27 -8.96
N ARG A 303 9.38 17.21 -8.24
CA ARG A 303 8.31 17.07 -7.24
C ARG A 303 6.91 17.10 -7.86
N ILE A 304 5.96 16.55 -7.15
CA ILE A 304 4.55 16.52 -7.52
C ILE A 304 3.87 17.75 -6.91
N PRO A 305 3.12 18.54 -7.71
CA PRO A 305 2.37 19.68 -7.19
C PRO A 305 1.31 19.21 -6.16
N PRO A 306 0.98 20.04 -5.16
CA PRO A 306 -0.17 19.80 -4.33
C PRO A 306 -1.44 19.78 -5.19
N PRO A 307 -2.47 18.98 -4.83
CA PRO A 307 -3.73 18.98 -5.56
C PRO A 307 -4.39 20.35 -5.54
N ARG A 308 -4.93 20.79 -6.70
CA ARG A 308 -5.61 22.09 -6.78
C ARG A 308 -6.75 22.24 -5.75
N GLY A 309 -7.56 21.18 -5.54
CA GLY A 309 -8.63 21.20 -4.55
C GLY A 309 -8.11 21.44 -3.13
N SER A 310 -7.05 20.72 -2.70
CA SER A 310 -6.43 20.94 -1.39
C SER A 310 -5.84 22.34 -1.24
N THR A 311 -5.20 22.87 -2.31
CA THR A 311 -4.66 24.24 -2.29
C THR A 311 -5.77 25.27 -2.19
N MET A 312 -6.88 25.10 -2.92
CA MET A 312 -8.04 25.98 -2.86
C MET A 312 -8.76 25.93 -1.50
N ARG A 313 -8.76 24.78 -0.81
CA ARG A 313 -9.25 24.69 0.57
C ARG A 313 -8.49 25.65 1.49
N VAL A 314 -7.19 25.76 1.32
CA VAL A 314 -6.34 26.68 2.10
C VAL A 314 -6.61 28.14 1.67
N SER A 315 -6.47 28.43 0.37
CA SER A 315 -6.46 29.82 -0.13
C SER A 315 -7.80 30.56 -0.01
N ARG A 316 -8.91 29.85 0.26
CA ARG A 316 -10.21 30.51 0.55
C ARG A 316 -10.29 31.15 1.94
N HIS A 317 -9.33 30.86 2.83
CA HIS A 317 -9.27 31.43 4.17
C HIS A 317 -8.35 32.68 4.18
N GLU A 318 -8.86 33.82 4.63
CA GLU A 318 -8.13 35.09 4.68
C GLU A 318 -6.95 35.06 5.65
N ASN A 319 -7.02 34.20 6.68
CA ASN A 319 -5.99 34.00 7.69
C ASN A 319 -4.94 32.93 7.30
N ALA A 320 -4.92 32.48 6.02
CA ALA A 320 -3.92 31.60 5.46
C ALA A 320 -2.83 32.39 4.71
N ARG A 321 -1.54 32.05 4.93
CA ARG A 321 -0.41 32.74 4.30
C ARG A 321 0.56 31.73 3.68
N PHE A 322 0.85 31.91 2.40
CA PHE A 322 1.86 31.12 1.67
C PHE A 322 3.19 31.85 1.71
N ASN A 323 4.14 31.36 2.49
CA ASN A 323 5.45 31.97 2.69
C ASN A 323 6.48 31.19 1.88
N PHE A 324 6.82 31.69 0.67
CA PHE A 324 7.83 31.09 -0.21
C PHE A 324 9.24 31.56 0.16
N GLY A 325 10.28 30.76 -0.16
CA GLY A 325 11.66 31.05 0.18
C GLY A 325 11.93 31.04 1.70
N CYS A 326 11.08 30.37 2.47
CA CYS A 326 11.16 30.26 3.93
C CYS A 326 11.76 28.91 4.34
N ALA A 327 13.03 28.68 3.99
CA ALA A 327 13.79 27.56 4.55
C ALA A 327 13.95 27.80 6.06
N ILE A 328 13.63 26.80 6.87
CA ILE A 328 13.77 26.93 8.32
C ILE A 328 15.24 26.81 8.69
N GLU A 329 15.77 27.82 9.38
CA GLU A 329 17.14 27.86 9.89
C GLU A 329 17.21 27.29 11.30
N SER A 330 16.23 27.63 12.15
CA SER A 330 16.13 27.09 13.51
C SER A 330 14.70 27.22 14.06
N VAL A 331 14.37 26.35 15.00
CA VAL A 331 13.13 26.42 15.79
C VAL A 331 13.52 26.33 17.26
N ARG A 332 12.93 27.20 18.08
CA ARG A 332 13.11 27.14 19.53
C ARG A 332 11.78 27.33 20.26
N SER A 333 11.63 26.67 21.37
CA SER A 333 10.52 26.91 22.28
C SER A 333 10.80 28.15 23.12
N GLU A 334 9.85 29.09 23.19
CA GLU A 334 9.95 30.29 24.01
C GLU A 334 8.59 30.55 24.69
N GLY A 335 8.60 30.51 26.01
CA GLY A 335 7.36 30.54 26.77
C GLY A 335 6.39 29.42 26.31
N ASP A 336 5.16 29.80 26.05
CA ASP A 336 4.12 28.89 25.54
C ASP A 336 4.13 28.72 24.02
N GLY A 337 4.97 29.48 23.29
CA GLY A 337 5.07 29.47 21.83
C GLY A 337 6.32 28.84 21.27
N LEU A 338 6.46 29.00 19.96
CA LEU A 338 7.60 28.63 19.13
C LEU A 338 8.10 29.85 18.36
N LEU A 339 9.41 30.02 18.29
CA LEU A 339 10.06 30.97 17.38
C LEU A 339 10.71 30.19 16.24
N ILE A 340 10.31 30.49 15.01
CA ILE A 340 10.87 29.88 13.80
C ILE A 340 11.63 30.93 13.02
N LYS A 341 12.95 30.76 12.92
CA LYS A 341 13.83 31.63 12.13
C LYS A 341 13.93 31.16 10.70
N THR A 342 13.76 32.07 9.76
CA THR A 342 13.88 31.85 8.32
C THR A 342 14.64 33.02 7.68
N PRO A 343 15.09 32.93 6.42
CA PRO A 343 15.69 34.05 5.71
C PRO A 343 14.80 35.28 5.57
N LYS A 344 13.48 35.15 5.77
CA LYS A 344 12.50 36.23 5.67
C LYS A 344 12.12 36.85 7.03
N GLY A 345 12.71 36.36 8.11
CA GLY A 345 12.45 36.85 9.46
C GLY A 345 12.03 35.72 10.43
N VAL A 346 11.54 36.14 11.58
CA VAL A 346 11.14 35.25 12.67
C VAL A 346 9.61 35.18 12.75
N PHE A 347 9.10 33.95 12.78
CA PHE A 347 7.67 33.69 13.00
C PHE A 347 7.46 33.30 14.46
N GLU A 348 6.49 33.93 15.10
CA GLU A 348 6.02 33.59 16.44
C GLU A 348 4.72 32.80 16.33
N LEU A 349 4.70 31.57 16.81
CA LEU A 349 3.64 30.60 16.58
C LEU A 349 3.35 29.80 17.85
N ASP A 350 2.19 29.16 17.89
CA ASP A 350 1.77 28.35 19.02
C ASP A 350 1.90 26.85 18.74
N PHE A 351 1.85 26.45 17.45
CA PHE A 351 1.96 25.05 17.06
C PHE A 351 2.60 24.89 15.67
N LEU A 352 3.35 23.80 15.51
CA LEU A 352 4.04 23.46 14.26
C LEU A 352 3.55 22.11 13.71
N ILE A 353 3.09 22.09 12.46
CA ILE A 353 2.80 20.85 11.72
C ILE A 353 3.91 20.60 10.70
N VAL A 354 4.59 19.46 10.82
CA VAL A 354 5.66 19.04 9.92
C VAL A 354 5.06 18.13 8.85
N ALA A 355 5.03 18.61 7.59
CA ALA A 355 4.48 17.86 6.46
C ALA A 355 5.56 17.55 5.42
N THR A 356 6.69 17.01 5.90
CA THR A 356 7.91 16.74 5.14
C THR A 356 7.94 15.36 4.47
N GLY A 357 6.89 14.56 4.66
CA GLY A 357 6.75 13.25 4.03
C GLY A 357 7.36 12.12 4.86
N PHE A 358 7.78 11.07 4.16
CA PHE A 358 8.29 9.83 4.76
C PHE A 358 9.64 9.49 4.17
N LYS A 359 10.43 8.72 4.90
CA LYS A 359 11.70 8.14 4.44
C LYS A 359 11.76 6.65 4.79
N VAL A 360 12.55 5.90 4.03
CA VAL A 360 12.99 4.57 4.43
C VAL A 360 13.95 4.74 5.61
N ASP A 361 13.65 4.08 6.70
CA ASP A 361 14.44 4.15 7.93
C ASP A 361 14.22 2.85 8.71
N TRP A 362 15.08 1.89 8.50
CA TRP A 362 14.99 0.58 9.13
C TRP A 362 15.07 0.64 10.66
N SER A 363 15.72 1.66 11.21
CA SER A 363 15.81 1.84 12.67
C SER A 363 14.47 2.20 13.31
N ALA A 364 13.56 2.80 12.55
CA ALA A 364 12.20 3.10 12.99
C ALA A 364 11.26 1.88 12.95
N ARG A 365 11.72 0.73 12.46
CA ARG A 365 10.93 -0.48 12.23
C ARG A 365 11.55 -1.68 12.94
N SER A 366 11.40 -1.71 14.27
CA SER A 366 12.00 -2.75 15.13
C SER A 366 11.56 -4.16 14.76
N GLU A 367 10.36 -4.35 14.18
CA GLU A 367 9.86 -5.63 13.72
C GLU A 367 10.71 -6.25 12.61
N PHE A 368 11.49 -5.44 11.88
CA PHE A 368 12.38 -5.90 10.81
C PHE A 368 13.86 -5.99 11.23
N SER A 369 14.17 -5.83 12.53
CA SER A 369 15.55 -5.84 13.03
C SER A 369 16.34 -7.10 12.65
N ALA A 370 15.67 -8.26 12.55
CA ALA A 370 16.28 -9.52 12.15
C ALA A 370 16.62 -9.60 10.65
N ILE A 371 15.98 -8.81 9.81
CA ILE A 371 16.16 -8.88 8.34
C ILE A 371 16.87 -7.65 7.76
N ALA A 372 16.68 -6.47 8.34
CA ALA A 372 17.18 -5.21 7.81
C ALA A 372 18.69 -5.22 7.46
N PRO A 373 19.60 -5.79 8.29
CA PRO A 373 21.03 -5.84 7.98
C PRO A 373 21.38 -6.68 6.75
N HIS A 374 20.49 -7.60 6.36
CA HIS A 374 20.70 -8.57 5.29
C HIS A 374 20.11 -8.13 3.95
N ILE A 375 19.25 -7.08 3.95
CA ILE A 375 18.57 -6.61 2.74
C ILE A 375 19.55 -5.87 1.84
N ARG A 376 19.62 -6.28 0.58
CA ARG A 376 20.32 -5.56 -0.46
C ARG A 376 19.55 -4.31 -0.86
N LEU A 377 20.21 -3.16 -0.83
CA LEU A 377 19.63 -1.88 -1.22
C LEU A 377 20.02 -1.51 -2.66
N TRP A 378 19.38 -0.49 -3.21
CA TRP A 378 19.76 0.03 -4.52
C TRP A 378 21.15 0.66 -4.52
N SER A 379 21.63 1.24 -3.41
CA SER A 379 23.03 1.65 -3.25
C SER A 379 24.04 0.52 -3.39
N ASP A 380 23.64 -0.72 -3.10
CA ASP A 380 24.48 -1.92 -3.30
C ASP A 380 24.40 -2.45 -4.75
N ARG A 381 23.45 -1.98 -5.56
CA ARG A 381 23.14 -2.50 -6.89
C ARG A 381 23.54 -1.57 -8.02
N TYR A 382 23.36 -0.26 -7.85
CA TYR A 382 23.50 0.72 -8.91
C TYR A 382 24.17 1.99 -8.39
N THR A 383 25.16 2.49 -9.15
CA THR A 383 25.81 3.78 -8.89
C THR A 383 25.33 4.77 -9.95
N PRO A 384 24.61 5.83 -9.58
CA PRO A 384 24.16 6.85 -10.52
C PRO A 384 25.32 7.66 -11.09
N ALA A 385 25.06 8.38 -12.19
CA ALA A 385 26.00 9.35 -12.70
C ALA A 385 26.19 10.52 -11.70
N PRO A 386 27.39 11.17 -11.68
CA PRO A 386 27.60 12.32 -10.83
C PRO A 386 26.54 13.41 -11.06
N GLY A 387 25.86 13.84 -9.99
CA GLY A 387 24.77 14.81 -10.01
C GLY A 387 23.37 14.20 -10.07
N ASP A 388 23.26 12.88 -10.24
CA ASP A 388 21.98 12.14 -10.21
C ASP A 388 21.81 11.32 -8.91
N GLU A 389 22.60 11.61 -7.87
CA GLU A 389 22.51 10.99 -6.55
C GLU A 389 21.15 11.32 -5.90
N ASP A 390 20.54 10.33 -5.24
CA ASP A 390 19.26 10.49 -4.54
C ASP A 390 19.21 9.53 -3.36
N GLU A 391 19.39 10.05 -2.15
CA GLU A 391 19.43 9.29 -0.90
C GLU A 391 18.14 8.47 -0.67
N GLU A 392 16.98 8.99 -1.09
CA GLU A 392 15.69 8.25 -0.99
C GLU A 392 15.70 7.00 -1.88
N LEU A 393 16.30 7.11 -3.08
CA LEU A 393 16.39 5.98 -4.01
C LEU A 393 17.47 4.98 -3.58
N GLU A 394 18.60 5.45 -3.09
CA GLU A 394 19.68 4.62 -2.56
C GLU A 394 19.22 3.71 -1.43
N GLY A 395 18.37 4.22 -0.54
CA GLY A 395 17.79 3.50 0.58
C GLY A 395 16.66 2.52 0.19
N SER A 396 16.21 2.51 -1.06
CA SER A 396 15.16 1.59 -1.52
C SER A 396 15.68 0.15 -1.59
N PRO A 397 14.88 -0.88 -1.26
CA PRO A 397 15.30 -2.27 -1.37
C PRO A 397 15.43 -2.71 -2.84
N ASP A 398 16.47 -3.49 -3.14
CA ASP A 398 16.56 -4.28 -4.39
C ASP A 398 15.67 -5.52 -4.24
N LEU A 399 14.68 -5.64 -5.11
CA LEU A 399 13.67 -6.69 -5.04
C LEU A 399 13.77 -7.65 -6.23
N GLY A 400 13.31 -8.88 -6.01
CA GLY A 400 13.10 -9.86 -7.07
C GLY A 400 11.79 -9.63 -7.84
N MET A 401 11.44 -10.57 -8.73
CA MET A 401 10.31 -10.43 -9.67
C MET A 401 8.94 -10.47 -9.00
N ALA A 402 8.83 -11.09 -7.83
CA ALA A 402 7.63 -11.17 -7.01
C ALA A 402 7.71 -10.30 -5.75
N PHE A 403 8.48 -9.21 -5.78
CA PHE A 403 8.69 -8.29 -4.66
C PHE A 403 9.52 -8.87 -3.50
N GLU A 404 10.12 -10.07 -3.66
CA GLU A 404 10.95 -10.67 -2.64
C GLU A 404 12.21 -9.86 -2.38
N PHE A 405 12.60 -9.75 -1.09
CA PHE A 405 13.89 -9.16 -0.75
C PHE A 405 15.05 -10.01 -1.25
N LYS A 406 16.12 -9.34 -1.64
CA LYS A 406 17.39 -9.96 -2.00
C LYS A 406 18.40 -9.77 -0.90
N GLU A 407 19.23 -10.78 -0.70
CA GLU A 407 20.32 -10.70 0.27
C GLU A 407 21.44 -9.77 -0.22
N LYS A 408 21.96 -8.96 0.72
CA LYS A 408 23.18 -8.19 0.52
C LYS A 408 24.40 -9.10 0.36
N ASN A 409 24.52 -10.09 1.23
CA ASN A 409 25.56 -11.11 1.20
C ASN A 409 24.87 -12.48 1.01
N PRO A 410 25.06 -13.15 -0.13
CA PRO A 410 24.40 -14.42 -0.40
C PRO A 410 24.62 -15.47 0.69
N GLY A 411 23.55 -16.09 1.17
CA GLY A 411 23.56 -17.12 2.22
C GLY A 411 23.60 -16.59 3.65
N ALA A 412 23.60 -15.27 3.85
CA ALA A 412 23.59 -14.68 5.20
C ALA A 412 22.21 -14.72 5.88
N CYS A 413 21.14 -14.81 5.09
CA CYS A 413 19.76 -14.89 5.57
C CYS A 413 18.88 -15.67 4.58
N PRO A 414 19.02 -16.99 4.44
CA PRO A 414 18.42 -17.78 3.37
C PRO A 414 16.90 -17.64 3.24
N GLY A 415 16.18 -17.45 4.34
CA GLY A 415 14.73 -17.23 4.35
C GLY A 415 14.29 -15.81 3.98
N LEU A 416 15.22 -14.88 3.68
CA LEU A 416 14.88 -13.50 3.33
C LEU A 416 14.03 -13.41 2.06
N SER A 417 14.27 -14.26 1.07
CA SER A 417 13.51 -14.35 -0.18
C SER A 417 12.05 -14.80 0.00
N HIS A 418 11.67 -15.26 1.20
CA HIS A 418 10.28 -15.58 1.54
C HIS A 418 9.48 -14.38 2.05
N ILE A 419 10.11 -13.21 2.12
CA ILE A 419 9.49 -11.96 2.56
C ILE A 419 9.40 -10.99 1.38
N HIS A 420 8.19 -10.52 1.09
CA HIS A 420 7.85 -9.76 -0.09
C HIS A 420 7.44 -8.33 0.27
N CYS A 421 8.11 -7.34 -0.31
CA CYS A 421 7.86 -5.92 -0.07
C CYS A 421 6.74 -5.39 -0.98
N PHE A 422 5.50 -5.50 -0.56
CA PHE A 422 4.35 -4.97 -1.31
C PHE A 422 3.86 -3.65 -0.71
N CYS A 423 4.77 -2.68 -0.59
CA CYS A 423 4.53 -1.35 -0.05
C CYS A 423 5.30 -0.28 -0.83
N SER A 424 5.19 0.99 -0.44
CA SER A 424 5.72 2.13 -1.22
C SER A 424 7.20 2.01 -1.64
N PRO A 425 8.13 1.53 -0.81
CA PRO A 425 9.53 1.40 -1.20
C PRO A 425 9.83 0.45 -2.37
N ALA A 426 8.88 -0.41 -2.75
CA ALA A 426 9.02 -1.27 -3.94
C ALA A 426 8.98 -0.50 -5.28
N MET A 427 8.64 0.78 -5.23
CA MET A 427 8.36 1.58 -6.44
C MET A 427 9.56 1.72 -7.38
N LEU A 428 10.79 1.80 -6.86
CA LEU A 428 11.98 1.92 -7.71
C LEU A 428 12.20 0.66 -8.54
N THR A 429 12.01 -0.53 -7.97
CA THR A 429 12.15 -1.80 -8.68
C THR A 429 10.93 -2.11 -9.58
N HIS A 430 9.71 -1.95 -9.04
CA HIS A 430 8.49 -2.48 -9.66
C HIS A 430 7.63 -1.45 -10.40
N GLY A 431 7.93 -0.15 -10.25
CA GLY A 431 7.05 0.93 -10.67
C GLY A 431 5.89 1.16 -9.67
N PRO A 432 4.93 2.03 -10.00
CA PRO A 432 3.89 2.48 -9.06
C PRO A 432 2.76 1.45 -8.86
N VAL A 433 3.09 0.18 -8.55
CA VAL A 433 2.10 -0.94 -8.52
C VAL A 433 1.79 -1.47 -7.11
N SER A 434 2.50 -1.02 -6.07
CA SER A 434 2.34 -1.53 -4.69
C SER A 434 1.71 -0.52 -3.71
N GLY A 435 1.53 0.73 -4.12
CA GLY A 435 0.98 1.78 -3.26
C GLY A 435 0.11 2.80 -4.00
N ASP A 436 0.02 2.72 -5.33
CA ASP A 436 -0.76 3.61 -6.15
C ASP A 436 -2.11 2.97 -6.52
N ILE A 437 -3.21 3.67 -6.20
CA ILE A 437 -4.56 3.11 -6.35
C ILE A 437 -4.85 2.60 -7.77
N PRO A 438 -4.54 3.35 -8.85
CA PRO A 438 -4.85 2.91 -10.22
C PRO A 438 -4.19 1.59 -10.63
N SER A 439 -3.00 1.29 -10.12
CA SER A 439 -2.18 0.16 -10.57
C SER A 439 -2.11 -1.00 -9.56
N ILE A 440 -2.82 -0.89 -8.43
CA ILE A 440 -2.70 -1.86 -7.33
C ILE A 440 -3.11 -3.28 -7.75
N SER A 441 -4.11 -3.44 -8.62
CA SER A 441 -4.54 -4.73 -9.15
C SER A 441 -3.42 -5.44 -9.92
N ALA A 442 -2.71 -4.72 -10.78
CA ALA A 442 -1.60 -5.29 -11.55
C ALA A 442 -0.44 -5.73 -10.64
N GLY A 443 -0.14 -4.93 -9.61
CA GLY A 443 0.85 -5.29 -8.60
C GLY A 443 0.47 -6.53 -7.80
N ALA A 444 -0.76 -6.59 -7.31
CA ALA A 444 -1.28 -7.72 -6.53
C ALA A 444 -1.30 -9.03 -7.34
N GLN A 445 -1.70 -8.96 -8.62
CA GLN A 445 -1.66 -10.11 -9.52
C GLN A 445 -0.23 -10.58 -9.82
N ARG A 446 0.73 -9.65 -10.01
CA ARG A 446 2.15 -9.97 -10.17
C ARG A 446 2.71 -10.67 -8.94
N LEU A 447 2.43 -10.14 -7.75
CA LEU A 447 2.81 -10.72 -6.48
C LEU A 447 2.26 -12.15 -6.34
N ALA A 448 0.94 -12.33 -6.51
CA ALA A 448 0.27 -13.61 -6.33
C ALA A 448 0.80 -14.70 -7.28
N ARG A 449 1.03 -14.36 -8.56
CA ARG A 449 1.63 -15.30 -9.53
C ARG A 449 3.05 -15.71 -9.15
N GLY A 450 3.85 -14.77 -8.66
CA GLY A 450 5.19 -15.08 -8.19
C GLY A 450 5.21 -15.94 -6.95
N LEU A 451 4.31 -15.68 -6.00
CA LEU A 451 4.12 -16.52 -4.81
C LEU A 451 3.70 -17.93 -5.19
N ALA A 452 2.71 -18.09 -6.06
CA ALA A 452 2.27 -19.40 -6.56
C ALA A 452 3.41 -20.17 -7.23
N ALA A 453 4.16 -19.50 -8.12
CA ALA A 453 5.31 -20.12 -8.79
C ALA A 453 6.41 -20.54 -7.81
N SER A 454 6.64 -19.77 -6.75
CA SER A 454 7.66 -20.11 -5.76
C SER A 454 7.23 -21.30 -4.88
N LEU A 455 5.99 -21.31 -4.41
CA LEU A 455 5.45 -22.40 -3.59
C LEU A 455 5.37 -23.72 -4.39
N TYR A 456 4.96 -23.67 -5.65
CA TYR A 456 4.94 -24.85 -6.53
C TYR A 456 6.33 -25.45 -6.70
N ARG A 457 7.36 -24.61 -6.89
CA ARG A 457 8.75 -25.09 -7.01
C ARG A 457 9.27 -25.72 -5.72
N ASP A 458 8.90 -25.15 -4.58
CA ASP A 458 9.31 -25.71 -3.28
C ASP A 458 8.71 -27.10 -3.05
N ASP A 459 7.51 -27.37 -3.55
CA ASP A 459 6.75 -28.60 -3.38
C ASP A 459 6.82 -29.53 -4.61
N ILE A 460 7.80 -29.34 -5.52
CA ILE A 460 7.82 -30.03 -6.82
C ILE A 460 7.85 -31.56 -6.70
N GLU A 461 8.54 -32.11 -5.69
CA GLU A 461 8.60 -33.54 -5.48
C GLU A 461 7.23 -34.13 -5.11
N GLN A 462 6.49 -33.43 -4.24
CA GLN A 462 5.15 -33.84 -3.83
C GLN A 462 4.15 -33.70 -4.98
N HIS A 463 4.24 -32.64 -5.78
CA HIS A 463 3.42 -32.49 -6.98
C HIS A 463 3.72 -33.57 -8.02
N TYR A 464 5.00 -33.92 -8.20
CA TYR A 464 5.38 -35.01 -9.10
C TYR A 464 4.86 -36.37 -8.61
N ALA A 465 4.99 -36.66 -7.30
CA ALA A 465 4.43 -37.86 -6.72
C ALA A 465 2.90 -37.93 -6.86
N ALA A 466 2.20 -36.80 -6.72
CA ALA A 466 0.77 -36.74 -6.96
C ALA A 466 0.37 -37.05 -8.40
N ILE A 467 1.16 -36.60 -9.39
CA ILE A 467 0.95 -36.95 -10.79
C ILE A 467 1.13 -38.47 -11.02
N GLN A 468 2.15 -39.08 -10.41
CA GLN A 468 2.42 -40.51 -10.56
C GLN A 468 1.35 -41.39 -9.90
N THR A 469 0.70 -40.90 -8.86
CA THR A 469 -0.36 -41.65 -8.13
C THR A 469 -1.76 -41.33 -8.62
N TYR A 470 -1.92 -40.38 -9.56
CA TYR A 470 -3.22 -40.10 -10.16
C TYR A 470 -3.68 -41.26 -11.03
N ASP A 471 -4.84 -41.84 -10.69
CA ASP A 471 -5.36 -43.08 -11.27
C ASP A 471 -6.82 -42.98 -11.72
N GLU A 472 -7.36 -41.78 -11.83
CA GLU A 472 -8.72 -41.58 -12.35
C GLU A 472 -8.76 -41.91 -13.86
N PRO A 473 -9.48 -42.99 -14.29
CA PRO A 473 -9.45 -43.42 -15.66
C PRO A 473 -10.34 -42.52 -16.54
N GLU A 474 -9.80 -42.10 -17.66
CA GLU A 474 -10.57 -41.46 -18.74
C GLU A 474 -11.20 -42.50 -19.70
N LEU A 475 -10.60 -43.70 -19.74
CA LEU A 475 -11.06 -44.85 -20.58
C LEU A 475 -11.38 -46.03 -19.67
N PHE A 476 -12.55 -46.62 -19.84
CA PHE A 476 -13.07 -47.70 -18.99
C PHE A 476 -12.85 -49.08 -19.63
N GLY A 477 -12.38 -49.18 -20.88
CA GLY A 477 -12.07 -50.41 -21.60
C GLY A 477 -13.24 -50.93 -22.43
N ASP A 478 -14.35 -50.18 -22.49
CA ASP A 478 -15.55 -50.51 -23.28
C ASP A 478 -15.64 -49.70 -24.59
N GLU A 479 -14.70 -48.72 -24.79
CA GLU A 479 -14.70 -47.84 -25.96
C GLU A 479 -14.18 -48.51 -27.23
N TRP A 480 -13.54 -49.74 -27.13
CA TRP A 480 -13.06 -50.49 -28.25
C TRP A 480 -13.15 -52.00 -28.04
N GLN A 481 -13.22 -52.74 -29.14
CA GLN A 481 -13.03 -54.17 -29.13
C GLN A 481 -11.75 -54.56 -29.80
N PRO A 482 -10.89 -55.42 -29.20
CA PRO A 482 -9.69 -55.91 -29.84
C PRO A 482 -10.03 -56.65 -31.15
N ALA A 483 -9.23 -56.47 -32.18
CA ALA A 483 -9.41 -57.22 -33.42
C ALA A 483 -9.25 -58.73 -33.16
N ILE A 484 -10.26 -59.47 -33.52
CA ILE A 484 -10.30 -60.96 -33.33
C ILE A 484 -9.27 -61.65 -34.25
N THR A 485 -8.96 -61.03 -35.37
CA THR A 485 -7.95 -61.57 -36.31
C THR A 485 -6.95 -60.42 -36.58
N PRO A 486 -5.66 -60.59 -36.19
CA PRO A 486 -4.68 -59.59 -36.53
C PRO A 486 -4.53 -59.54 -38.07
N PRO A 487 -4.44 -58.34 -38.68
CA PRO A 487 -4.14 -58.24 -40.11
C PRO A 487 -2.82 -58.92 -40.34
N THR A 488 -2.71 -59.68 -41.46
CA THR A 488 -1.49 -60.36 -41.85
C THR A 488 -0.44 -59.28 -42.17
N LEU A 489 0.38 -58.92 -41.15
CA LEU A 489 1.49 -58.01 -41.34
C LEU A 489 2.51 -58.68 -42.22
N ARG A 490 2.77 -58.15 -43.41
CA ARG A 490 3.93 -58.55 -44.20
C ARG A 490 5.17 -58.12 -43.43
N PRO A 491 6.14 -59.01 -43.21
CA PRO A 491 7.42 -58.60 -42.63
C PRO A 491 8.06 -57.54 -43.53
N ALA A 492 8.65 -56.50 -42.89
CA ALA A 492 9.36 -55.43 -43.54
C ALA A 492 10.62 -55.91 -44.19
#